data_433fbf8b7e810f55f3543b09fb2ba6ff
#
_entry.id   433fbf8b7e810f55f3543b09fb2ba6ff
#
_cell.length_a   1.000
_cell.length_b   1.000
_cell.length_c   1.000
_cell.angle_alpha   90.00
_cell.angle_beta   90.00
_cell.angle_gamma   90.00
#
_symmetry.space_group_name_H-M   'P 1'
#
loop_
_entity.id
_entity.type
_entity.pdbx_description
1 polymer ?
#
loop_
_entity_poly.entity_id
_entity_poly.type
_entity_poly.pdbx_seq_one_letter_code
_entity_poly.pdbx_strand_id
1 'polypeptide(L)'
;MVKTIYVSKVMSDDEISDKEGEYFDENTYNTILNEDADVYRKEDGKLLLKLRKNCIGQEICNDAVGSLRDAAKKKHENRGASAGVLDRDKMANYIGEFVKPGKFRTRFKSSVSGKFSKQATSNLSPSNIIGYYDKPDRNLKGKGAPCRLTAFNRDYPELWNNTLPFLKRCDEMFKKLTPEQYKLQHERANETSDFAIDGTAFSTVTINYSWRTALHRDAGDFDKGFGNLIVLKDDQNDNDYSGCYTGFPQYGIAANIRQ
;
A
#
# COMPACT_ATOMS: atom_id res chain seq x y z
N MET A 1 -2.30 17.00 21.81
CA MET A 1 -2.12 18.26 21.00
C MET A 1 -1.40 17.87 19.73
N VAL A 2 -1.88 18.32 18.56
CA VAL A 2 -1.22 18.00 17.27
C VAL A 2 0.03 18.86 17.11
N LYS A 3 1.18 18.23 16.83
CA LYS A 3 2.42 18.95 16.55
C LYS A 3 2.48 19.39 15.08
N THR A 4 2.95 20.61 14.83
CA THR A 4 3.26 21.08 13.47
C THR A 4 4.77 21.04 13.24
N ILE A 5 5.19 20.38 12.19
CA ILE A 5 6.61 20.14 11.88
C ILE A 5 6.89 20.57 10.45
N TYR A 6 7.98 21.27 10.25
CA TYR A 6 8.46 21.68 8.93
C TYR A 6 9.77 20.95 8.59
N VAL A 7 9.81 20.35 7.42
CA VAL A 7 10.97 19.56 6.95
C VAL A 7 11.41 19.99 5.57
N SER A 8 12.70 19.90 5.30
CA SER A 8 13.30 20.06 3.97
C SER A 8 13.78 18.73 3.44
N LYS A 9 13.95 18.61 2.13
CA LYS A 9 14.56 17.44 1.51
C LYS A 9 15.99 17.27 2.02
N VAL A 10 16.33 16.05 2.45
CA VAL A 10 17.70 15.63 2.80
C VAL A 10 18.33 14.76 1.70
N MET A 11 17.53 14.33 0.72
CA MET A 11 17.96 13.65 -0.50
C MET A 11 17.27 14.28 -1.70
N SER A 12 17.97 14.37 -2.81
CA SER A 12 17.40 14.80 -4.10
C SER A 12 16.41 13.76 -4.65
N ASP A 13 15.69 14.12 -5.72
CA ASP A 13 14.78 13.21 -6.39
C ASP A 13 15.53 12.06 -7.10
N ASP A 14 16.74 12.31 -7.58
CA ASP A 14 17.59 11.30 -8.21
C ASP A 14 18.14 10.33 -7.15
N GLU A 15 18.71 10.85 -6.05
CA GLU A 15 19.24 10.02 -4.96
C GLU A 15 18.19 9.09 -4.37
N ILE A 16 16.95 9.56 -4.17
CA ILE A 16 15.89 8.70 -3.64
C ILE A 16 15.41 7.68 -4.68
N SER A 17 15.43 8.01 -5.97
CA SER A 17 15.07 7.09 -7.05
C SER A 17 16.08 5.96 -7.20
N ASP A 18 17.35 6.23 -7.05
CA ASP A 18 18.42 5.22 -7.10
C ASP A 18 18.29 4.18 -5.98
N LYS A 19 17.75 4.61 -4.83
CA LYS A 19 17.52 3.76 -3.65
C LYS A 19 16.23 2.95 -3.71
N GLU A 20 15.43 3.06 -4.76
CA GLU A 20 14.21 2.29 -4.91
C GLU A 20 14.49 0.78 -4.80
N GLY A 21 13.74 0.10 -3.94
CA GLY A 21 13.90 -1.32 -3.61
C GLY A 21 14.83 -1.59 -2.44
N GLU A 22 15.45 -0.59 -1.83
CA GLU A 22 16.23 -0.73 -0.60
C GLU A 22 15.34 -0.74 0.64
N TYR A 23 15.82 -1.36 1.72
CA TYR A 23 15.18 -1.38 3.03
C TYR A 23 15.91 -0.41 3.96
N PHE A 24 15.17 0.54 4.50
CA PHE A 24 15.69 1.52 5.46
C PHE A 24 15.34 1.11 6.88
N ASP A 25 16.25 1.30 7.81
CA ASP A 25 16.04 1.13 9.24
C ASP A 25 15.81 2.47 9.95
N GLU A 26 15.54 2.42 11.25
CA GLU A 26 15.22 3.62 12.03
C GLU A 26 16.37 4.63 12.11
N ASN A 27 17.63 4.18 11.98
CA ASN A 27 18.82 5.05 12.03
C ASN A 27 18.93 5.97 10.79
N THR A 28 18.17 5.67 9.75
CA THR A 28 18.10 6.49 8.53
C THR A 28 17.37 7.81 8.77
N TYR A 29 16.53 7.87 9.80
CA TYR A 29 15.62 8.99 10.00
C TYR A 29 16.09 9.91 11.12
N ASN A 30 16.22 11.20 10.82
CA ASN A 30 16.57 12.23 11.80
C ASN A 30 15.44 12.48 12.80
N THR A 31 14.19 12.20 12.40
CA THR A 31 13.00 12.44 13.23
C THR A 31 12.02 11.28 13.11
N ILE A 32 11.63 10.73 14.27
CA ILE A 32 10.56 9.74 14.35
C ILE A 32 9.36 10.38 15.04
N LEU A 33 8.23 10.41 14.35
CA LEU A 33 6.97 10.94 14.85
C LEU A 33 6.26 9.88 15.68
N ASN A 34 6.15 10.10 16.98
CA ASN A 34 5.50 9.18 17.91
C ASN A 34 4.10 9.62 18.35
N GLU A 35 3.70 10.83 17.99
CA GLU A 35 2.45 11.47 18.40
C GLU A 35 1.77 12.10 17.17
N ASP A 36 0.53 12.54 17.36
CA ASP A 36 -0.23 13.28 16.35
C ASP A 36 0.56 14.46 15.81
N ALA A 37 0.74 14.48 14.49
CA ALA A 37 1.54 15.51 13.83
C ALA A 37 1.01 15.85 12.44
N ASP A 38 1.18 17.11 12.05
CA ASP A 38 1.06 17.64 10.71
C ASP A 38 2.44 18.04 10.22
N VAL A 39 2.88 17.48 9.10
CA VAL A 39 4.21 17.71 8.53
C VAL A 39 4.09 18.47 7.22
N TYR A 40 4.81 19.57 7.14
CA TYR A 40 4.83 20.44 5.97
C TYR A 40 6.22 20.55 5.39
N ARG A 41 6.29 20.71 4.09
CA ARG A 41 7.51 21.07 3.40
C ARG A 41 7.86 22.53 3.72
N LYS A 42 9.10 22.78 4.15
CA LYS A 42 9.54 24.09 4.61
C LYS A 42 9.60 25.11 3.47
N GLU A 43 9.95 24.67 2.27
CA GLU A 43 10.22 25.52 1.12
C GLU A 43 8.95 26.23 0.58
N ASP A 44 7.81 25.59 0.65
CA ASP A 44 6.55 26.11 0.07
C ASP A 44 5.32 25.93 0.97
N GLY A 45 5.51 25.40 2.17
CA GLY A 45 4.41 25.14 3.11
C GLY A 45 3.47 24.01 2.69
N LYS A 46 3.82 23.20 1.70
CA LYS A 46 2.96 22.12 1.23
C LYS A 46 2.85 21.01 2.27
N LEU A 47 1.63 20.59 2.55
CA LEU A 47 1.37 19.42 3.42
C LEU A 47 1.96 18.16 2.81
N LEU A 48 2.73 17.41 3.60
CA LEU A 48 3.35 16.14 3.22
C LEU A 48 2.68 14.94 3.89
N LEU A 49 2.33 15.07 5.17
CA LEU A 49 1.86 13.96 5.99
C LEU A 49 1.02 14.49 7.15
N LYS A 50 -0.04 13.74 7.51
CA LYS A 50 -0.72 13.85 8.80
C LYS A 50 -0.70 12.51 9.51
N LEU A 51 -0.15 12.46 10.72
CA LEU A 51 -0.21 11.30 11.60
C LEU A 51 -1.31 11.50 12.64
N ARG A 52 -2.17 10.52 12.80
CA ARG A 52 -3.21 10.48 13.85
C ARG A 52 -3.27 9.10 14.47
N LYS A 53 -3.14 9.06 15.79
CA LYS A 53 -3.26 7.84 16.60
C LYS A 53 -4.72 7.60 16.98
N ASN A 54 -5.14 6.34 16.99
CA ASN A 54 -6.43 5.88 17.52
C ASN A 54 -7.68 6.64 16.99
N CYS A 55 -7.64 7.10 15.73
CA CYS A 55 -8.71 7.94 15.19
C CYS A 55 -9.88 7.18 14.56
N ILE A 56 -9.76 5.86 14.35
CA ILE A 56 -10.78 5.04 13.69
C ILE A 56 -11.82 4.50 14.68
N GLY A 57 -11.39 4.01 15.83
CA GLY A 57 -12.20 3.32 16.82
C GLY A 57 -11.87 1.83 16.89
N GLN A 58 -11.69 1.32 18.10
CA GLN A 58 -11.13 -0.04 18.33
C GLN A 58 -12.06 -1.15 17.82
N GLU A 59 -13.37 -1.05 18.09
CA GLU A 59 -14.35 -2.04 17.68
C GLU A 59 -14.35 -2.22 16.15
N ILE A 60 -14.46 -1.13 15.40
CA ILE A 60 -14.40 -1.14 13.93
C ILE A 60 -13.08 -1.72 13.41
N CYS A 61 -11.97 -1.41 14.08
CA CYS A 61 -10.66 -1.99 13.75
C CYS A 61 -10.62 -3.49 13.97
N ASN A 62 -11.17 -3.99 15.08
CA ASN A 62 -11.20 -5.42 15.39
C ASN A 62 -12.04 -6.21 14.38
N ASP A 63 -13.20 -5.68 13.98
CA ASP A 63 -14.05 -6.28 12.96
C ASP A 63 -13.34 -6.34 11.60
N ALA A 64 -12.63 -5.27 11.25
CA ALA A 64 -11.82 -5.23 10.03
C ALA A 64 -10.68 -6.25 10.06
N VAL A 65 -9.97 -6.41 11.18
CA VAL A 65 -8.93 -7.42 11.35
C VAL A 65 -9.53 -8.83 11.19
N GLY A 66 -10.66 -9.12 11.82
CA GLY A 66 -11.37 -10.39 11.70
C GLY A 66 -11.71 -10.73 10.23
N SER A 67 -12.15 -9.73 9.48
CA SER A 67 -12.57 -9.90 8.09
C SER A 67 -11.40 -9.98 7.09
N LEU A 68 -10.29 -9.28 7.34
CA LEU A 68 -9.22 -9.09 6.37
C LEU A 68 -7.98 -9.96 6.61
N ARG A 69 -7.79 -10.49 7.83
CA ARG A 69 -6.58 -11.21 8.25
C ARG A 69 -6.13 -12.28 7.27
N ASP A 70 -7.02 -13.21 6.93
CA ASP A 70 -6.66 -14.35 6.08
C ASP A 70 -6.39 -13.94 4.64
N ALA A 71 -7.08 -12.92 4.16
CA ALA A 71 -6.82 -12.35 2.86
C ALA A 71 -5.46 -11.63 2.82
N ALA A 72 -5.09 -10.91 3.88
CA ALA A 72 -3.82 -10.19 3.99
C ALA A 72 -2.61 -11.14 4.10
N LYS A 73 -2.78 -12.34 4.70
CA LYS A 73 -1.74 -13.38 4.79
C LYS A 73 -1.40 -14.03 3.45
N LYS A 74 -2.27 -13.92 2.44
CA LYS A 74 -2.01 -14.50 1.12
C LYS A 74 -0.79 -13.84 0.48
N LYS A 75 0.13 -14.68 -0.02
CA LYS A 75 1.36 -14.23 -0.65
C LYS A 75 1.17 -14.06 -2.16
N HIS A 76 1.67 -12.97 -2.68
CA HIS A 76 1.64 -12.63 -4.10
C HIS A 76 3.01 -12.16 -4.60
N GLU A 77 3.24 -12.32 -5.90
CA GLU A 77 4.52 -12.04 -6.58
C GLU A 77 4.42 -10.85 -7.54
N ASN A 78 3.60 -9.88 -7.22
CA ASN A 78 3.27 -8.79 -8.13
C ASN A 78 3.52 -7.37 -7.55
N ARG A 79 4.26 -7.30 -6.44
CA ARG A 79 4.49 -6.04 -5.72
C ARG A 79 5.68 -5.21 -6.22
N GLY A 80 6.47 -5.73 -7.14
CA GLY A 80 7.57 -4.99 -7.75
C GLY A 80 8.55 -4.42 -6.75
N ALA A 81 8.84 -3.12 -6.84
CA ALA A 81 9.83 -2.44 -6.00
C ALA A 81 9.53 -2.54 -4.50
N SER A 82 8.26 -2.49 -4.09
CA SER A 82 7.90 -2.61 -2.67
C SER A 82 8.29 -3.96 -2.05
N ALA A 83 8.49 -4.99 -2.88
CA ALA A 83 9.02 -6.30 -2.46
C ALA A 83 10.56 -6.36 -2.47
N GLY A 84 11.23 -5.26 -2.73
CA GLY A 84 12.68 -5.16 -2.77
C GLY A 84 13.28 -5.57 -4.11
N VAL A 85 14.61 -5.47 -4.17
CA VAL A 85 15.40 -5.97 -5.30
C VAL A 85 15.17 -7.47 -5.44
N LEU A 86 15.07 -7.92 -6.69
CA LEU A 86 14.79 -9.33 -7.01
C LEU A 86 15.80 -10.25 -6.33
N ASP A 87 15.29 -11.17 -5.53
CA ASP A 87 16.07 -12.13 -4.77
C ASP A 87 15.60 -13.54 -5.13
N ARG A 88 16.47 -14.29 -5.79
CA ARG A 88 16.16 -15.64 -6.27
C ARG A 88 15.85 -16.59 -5.11
N ASP A 89 16.51 -16.44 -3.98
CA ASP A 89 16.34 -17.34 -2.83
C ASP A 89 14.96 -17.12 -2.15
N LYS A 90 14.42 -15.90 -2.25
CA LYS A 90 13.05 -15.59 -1.79
C LYS A 90 11.95 -16.09 -2.73
N MET A 91 12.32 -16.54 -3.92
CA MET A 91 11.40 -17.07 -4.93
C MET A 91 11.40 -18.61 -4.95
N ALA A 92 11.44 -19.24 -3.80
CA ALA A 92 11.65 -20.67 -3.59
C ALA A 92 10.65 -21.62 -4.29
N ASN A 93 9.51 -21.10 -4.76
CA ASN A 93 8.48 -21.91 -5.44
C ASN A 93 8.74 -22.12 -6.95
N TYR A 94 9.83 -21.54 -7.49
CA TYR A 94 10.15 -21.64 -8.90
C TYR A 94 11.21 -22.69 -9.16
N ILE A 95 10.82 -23.71 -9.93
CA ILE A 95 11.74 -24.72 -10.46
C ILE A 95 12.06 -24.36 -11.91
N GLY A 96 13.24 -23.77 -12.16
CA GLY A 96 13.65 -23.41 -13.49
C GLY A 96 14.56 -22.19 -13.57
N GLU A 97 14.49 -21.50 -14.67
CA GLU A 97 15.41 -20.45 -15.09
C GLU A 97 14.71 -19.08 -15.09
N PHE A 98 15.36 -18.07 -14.51
CA PHE A 98 14.92 -16.68 -14.63
C PHE A 98 15.42 -16.10 -15.95
N VAL A 99 14.51 -15.53 -16.73
CA VAL A 99 14.79 -15.02 -18.06
C VAL A 99 14.69 -13.50 -18.09
N LYS A 100 15.76 -12.84 -18.46
CA LYS A 100 15.87 -11.37 -18.53
C LYS A 100 15.42 -10.68 -17.23
N PRO A 101 16.05 -10.99 -16.09
CA PRO A 101 15.67 -10.37 -14.83
C PRO A 101 15.92 -8.85 -14.88
N GLY A 102 14.89 -8.09 -14.48
CA GLY A 102 15.01 -6.68 -14.15
C GLY A 102 15.32 -6.49 -12.66
N LYS A 103 15.50 -5.24 -12.22
CA LYS A 103 15.82 -4.92 -10.81
C LYS A 103 14.78 -5.50 -9.83
N PHE A 104 13.48 -5.47 -10.18
CA PHE A 104 12.39 -5.86 -9.28
C PHE A 104 11.51 -6.99 -9.80
N ARG A 105 11.63 -7.36 -11.05
CA ARG A 105 10.75 -8.36 -11.70
C ARG A 105 11.52 -9.18 -12.70
N THR A 106 11.10 -10.43 -12.87
CA THR A 106 11.62 -11.32 -13.89
C THR A 106 10.50 -12.14 -14.54
N ARG A 107 10.78 -12.73 -15.70
CA ARG A 107 10.00 -13.84 -16.22
C ARG A 107 10.69 -15.14 -15.85
N PHE A 108 9.89 -16.14 -15.67
CA PHE A 108 10.33 -17.48 -15.32
C PHE A 108 10.07 -18.47 -16.46
N LYS A 109 11.04 -19.35 -16.73
CA LYS A 109 10.89 -20.46 -17.65
C LYS A 109 10.95 -21.74 -16.83
N SER A 110 9.85 -22.50 -16.81
CA SER A 110 9.75 -23.75 -16.05
C SER A 110 10.69 -24.80 -16.62
N SER A 111 11.53 -25.41 -15.77
CA SER A 111 12.38 -26.56 -16.16
C SER A 111 11.56 -27.81 -16.46
N VAL A 112 10.35 -27.92 -15.88
CA VAL A 112 9.46 -29.05 -16.08
C VAL A 112 8.69 -28.98 -17.39
N SER A 113 8.08 -27.80 -17.68
CA SER A 113 7.22 -27.63 -18.84
C SER A 113 7.87 -26.90 -20.02
N GLY A 114 9.05 -26.30 -19.84
CA GLY A 114 9.71 -25.43 -20.82
C GLY A 114 8.95 -24.14 -21.13
N LYS A 115 7.81 -23.90 -20.46
CA LYS A 115 6.94 -22.75 -20.74
C LYS A 115 7.35 -21.53 -19.92
N PHE A 116 7.18 -20.36 -20.51
CA PHE A 116 7.38 -19.08 -19.83
C PHE A 116 6.18 -18.72 -18.97
N SER A 117 6.44 -18.05 -17.83
CA SER A 117 5.38 -17.44 -17.03
C SER A 117 4.62 -16.40 -17.88
N LYS A 118 3.31 -16.35 -17.71
CA LYS A 118 2.45 -15.40 -18.45
C LYS A 118 2.75 -13.95 -18.08
N GLN A 119 3.12 -13.71 -16.83
CA GLN A 119 3.42 -12.38 -16.28
C GLN A 119 4.84 -12.35 -15.70
N ALA A 120 5.42 -11.16 -15.60
CA ALA A 120 6.63 -10.96 -14.82
C ALA A 120 6.26 -11.01 -13.32
N THR A 121 7.13 -11.63 -12.54
CA THR A 121 6.96 -11.84 -11.11
C THR A 121 8.01 -11.05 -10.33
N SER A 122 7.71 -10.66 -9.10
CA SER A 122 8.61 -10.07 -8.11
C SER A 122 8.82 -11.04 -6.93
N ASN A 123 9.58 -10.63 -5.93
CA ASN A 123 9.66 -11.38 -4.68
C ASN A 123 8.27 -11.61 -4.08
N LEU A 124 8.11 -12.77 -3.42
CA LEU A 124 6.87 -13.17 -2.78
C LEU A 124 6.59 -12.30 -1.54
N SER A 125 5.39 -11.77 -1.43
CA SER A 125 5.03 -10.83 -0.37
C SER A 125 3.63 -11.09 0.17
N PRO A 126 3.41 -11.06 1.50
CA PRO A 126 2.08 -11.19 2.11
C PRO A 126 1.32 -9.86 1.93
N SER A 127 0.71 -9.71 0.78
CA SER A 127 0.03 -8.49 0.34
C SER A 127 -1.04 -8.84 -0.68
N ASN A 128 -2.25 -8.36 -0.46
CA ASN A 128 -3.39 -8.59 -1.33
C ASN A 128 -4.11 -7.28 -1.63
N ILE A 129 -5.07 -7.31 -2.54
CA ILE A 129 -5.93 -6.18 -2.88
C ILE A 129 -7.40 -6.55 -2.68
N ILE A 130 -8.19 -5.61 -2.23
CA ILE A 130 -9.66 -5.69 -2.10
C ILE A 130 -10.30 -4.52 -2.84
N GLY A 131 -11.58 -4.63 -3.14
CA GLY A 131 -12.32 -3.64 -3.93
C GLY A 131 -12.28 -3.93 -5.42
N TYR A 132 -12.15 -2.89 -6.21
CA TYR A 132 -12.09 -2.96 -7.67
C TYR A 132 -10.66 -2.82 -8.17
N TYR A 133 -10.33 -3.44 -9.28
CA TYR A 133 -9.04 -3.25 -9.92
C TYR A 133 -9.12 -3.42 -11.44
N ASP A 134 -8.26 -2.70 -12.12
CA ASP A 134 -8.02 -2.88 -13.55
C ASP A 134 -6.95 -3.96 -13.75
N LYS A 135 -7.29 -5.00 -14.50
CA LYS A 135 -6.33 -6.00 -14.96
C LYS A 135 -6.28 -5.96 -16.47
N PRO A 136 -5.22 -5.39 -17.05
CA PRO A 136 -5.06 -5.36 -18.50
C PRO A 136 -5.20 -6.77 -19.08
N ASP A 137 -6.23 -7.02 -19.84
CA ASP A 137 -6.36 -8.24 -20.62
C ASP A 137 -5.76 -7.99 -22.01
N ARG A 138 -4.57 -8.53 -22.22
CA ARG A 138 -3.85 -8.41 -23.50
C ARG A 138 -4.62 -8.99 -24.70
N ASN A 139 -5.65 -9.81 -24.44
CA ASN A 139 -6.49 -10.40 -25.47
C ASN A 139 -7.61 -9.45 -25.91
N LEU A 140 -7.88 -8.36 -25.20
CA LEU A 140 -8.93 -7.39 -25.55
C LEU A 140 -8.50 -6.38 -26.63
N LYS A 141 -7.37 -6.57 -27.31
CA LYS A 141 -6.92 -5.81 -28.50
C LYS A 141 -7.37 -4.34 -28.50
N GLY A 142 -6.85 -3.54 -27.57
CA GLY A 142 -7.12 -2.10 -27.49
C GLY A 142 -8.45 -1.69 -26.84
N LYS A 143 -9.30 -2.64 -26.45
CA LYS A 143 -10.37 -2.38 -25.49
C LYS A 143 -9.77 -2.50 -24.09
N GLY A 144 -9.77 -1.42 -23.33
CA GLY A 144 -9.34 -1.43 -21.93
C GLY A 144 -10.00 -2.60 -21.19
N ALA A 145 -9.26 -3.28 -20.32
CA ALA A 145 -9.86 -4.30 -19.49
C ALA A 145 -10.93 -3.63 -18.62
N PRO A 146 -12.13 -4.18 -18.53
CA PRO A 146 -13.11 -3.63 -17.61
C PRO A 146 -12.59 -3.75 -16.19
N CYS A 147 -12.75 -2.71 -15.42
CA CYS A 147 -12.53 -2.75 -13.99
C CYS A 147 -13.43 -3.85 -13.39
N ARG A 148 -12.90 -4.63 -12.47
CA ARG A 148 -13.62 -5.78 -11.90
C ARG A 148 -13.36 -5.92 -10.42
N LEU A 149 -14.26 -6.59 -9.75
CA LEU A 149 -14.07 -7.00 -8.36
C LEU A 149 -12.86 -7.92 -8.21
N THR A 150 -12.11 -7.72 -7.14
CA THR A 150 -11.03 -8.63 -6.74
C THR A 150 -11.58 -10.00 -6.38
N ALA A 151 -10.71 -11.02 -6.36
CA ALA A 151 -11.09 -12.36 -5.96
C ALA A 151 -11.65 -12.39 -4.52
N PHE A 152 -11.09 -11.59 -3.60
CA PHE A 152 -11.60 -11.49 -2.24
C PHE A 152 -13.08 -11.07 -2.20
N ASN A 153 -13.43 -10.00 -2.89
CA ASN A 153 -14.80 -9.49 -2.91
C ASN A 153 -15.80 -10.48 -3.52
N ARG A 154 -15.38 -11.17 -4.58
CA ARG A 154 -16.22 -12.15 -5.27
C ARG A 154 -16.40 -13.43 -4.48
N ASP A 155 -15.32 -13.94 -3.88
CA ASP A 155 -15.29 -15.27 -3.27
C ASP A 155 -15.70 -15.24 -1.78
N TYR A 156 -15.63 -14.05 -1.14
CA TYR A 156 -15.94 -13.83 0.28
C TYR A 156 -16.82 -12.59 0.50
N PRO A 157 -18.05 -12.55 -0.08
CA PRO A 157 -18.90 -11.36 -0.04
C PRO A 157 -19.30 -10.94 1.38
N GLU A 158 -19.46 -11.87 2.31
CA GLU A 158 -19.77 -11.57 3.71
C GLU A 158 -18.62 -10.84 4.41
N LEU A 159 -17.38 -11.33 4.25
CA LEU A 159 -16.19 -10.67 4.82
C LEU A 159 -15.98 -9.28 4.19
N TRP A 160 -16.27 -9.16 2.90
CA TRP A 160 -16.26 -7.88 2.22
C TRP A 160 -17.27 -6.90 2.86
N ASN A 161 -18.51 -7.31 3.02
CA ASN A 161 -19.55 -6.49 3.61
C ASN A 161 -19.21 -6.07 5.06
N ASN A 162 -18.62 -6.97 5.84
CA ASN A 162 -18.16 -6.67 7.19
C ASN A 162 -16.99 -5.67 7.23
N THR A 163 -16.27 -5.50 6.11
CA THR A 163 -15.17 -4.53 5.98
C THR A 163 -15.67 -3.11 5.64
N LEU A 164 -16.85 -2.97 5.05
CA LEU A 164 -17.36 -1.67 4.58
C LEU A 164 -17.47 -0.60 5.68
N PRO A 165 -17.93 -0.88 6.92
CA PRO A 165 -17.96 0.11 7.99
C PRO A 165 -16.57 0.72 8.29
N PHE A 166 -15.54 -0.12 8.27
CA PHE A 166 -14.16 0.32 8.44
C PHE A 166 -13.71 1.25 7.30
N LEU A 167 -13.97 0.86 6.05
CA LEU A 167 -13.59 1.67 4.88
C LEU A 167 -14.33 3.01 4.86
N LYS A 168 -15.62 3.04 5.21
CA LYS A 168 -16.39 4.28 5.38
C LYS A 168 -15.81 5.16 6.47
N ARG A 169 -15.41 4.57 7.59
CA ARG A 169 -14.76 5.32 8.67
C ARG A 169 -13.41 5.90 8.25
N CYS A 170 -12.62 5.17 7.46
CA CYS A 170 -11.37 5.69 6.88
C CYS A 170 -11.65 6.87 5.96
N ASP A 171 -12.68 6.78 5.13
CA ASP A 171 -13.11 7.85 4.22
C ASP A 171 -13.54 9.12 4.98
N GLU A 172 -14.35 8.98 6.03
CA GLU A 172 -14.72 10.09 6.91
C GLU A 172 -13.50 10.79 7.53
N MET A 173 -12.52 9.99 7.97
CA MET A 173 -11.29 10.53 8.53
C MET A 173 -10.43 11.22 7.48
N PHE A 174 -10.36 10.69 6.27
CA PHE A 174 -9.69 11.33 5.15
C PHE A 174 -10.33 12.70 4.86
N LYS A 175 -11.66 12.75 4.74
CA LYS A 175 -12.43 13.99 4.54
C LYS A 175 -12.15 15.01 5.65
N LYS A 176 -12.15 14.56 6.90
CA LYS A 176 -11.90 15.42 8.07
C LYS A 176 -10.49 15.99 8.11
N LEU A 177 -9.48 15.16 7.78
CA LEU A 177 -8.08 15.52 7.93
C LEU A 177 -7.53 16.35 6.77
N THR A 178 -7.96 16.06 5.55
CA THR A 178 -7.47 16.71 4.33
C THR A 178 -8.62 17.02 3.37
N PRO A 179 -9.53 17.94 3.74
CA PRO A 179 -10.79 18.16 3.02
C PRO A 179 -10.61 18.59 1.55
N GLU A 180 -9.56 19.35 1.24
CA GLU A 180 -9.30 19.79 -0.14
C GLU A 180 -8.87 18.63 -1.04
N GLN A 181 -7.92 17.80 -0.59
CA GLN A 181 -7.45 16.62 -1.32
C GLN A 181 -8.53 15.56 -1.40
N TYR A 182 -9.29 15.37 -0.30
CA TYR A 182 -10.45 14.50 -0.29
C TYR A 182 -11.47 14.91 -1.37
N LYS A 183 -11.80 16.18 -1.45
CA LYS A 183 -12.76 16.68 -2.45
C LYS A 183 -12.31 16.29 -3.87
N LEU A 184 -11.06 16.55 -4.23
CA LEU A 184 -10.53 16.24 -5.56
C LEU A 184 -10.55 14.74 -5.84
N GLN A 185 -10.17 13.93 -4.86
CA GLN A 185 -10.13 12.46 -5.00
C GLN A 185 -11.54 11.87 -5.05
N HIS A 186 -12.48 12.38 -4.26
CA HIS A 186 -13.87 11.96 -4.27
C HIS A 186 -14.58 12.35 -5.57
N GLU A 187 -14.34 13.57 -6.10
CA GLU A 187 -14.81 13.97 -7.41
C GLU A 187 -14.30 13.02 -8.51
N ARG A 188 -13.03 12.66 -8.45
CA ARG A 188 -12.44 11.66 -9.37
C ARG A 188 -13.08 10.28 -9.24
N ALA A 189 -13.35 9.81 -8.02
CA ALA A 189 -14.04 8.54 -7.78
C ALA A 189 -15.48 8.56 -8.33
N ASN A 190 -16.17 9.69 -8.22
CA ASN A 190 -17.54 9.86 -8.74
C ASN A 190 -17.64 9.82 -10.27
N GLU A 191 -16.56 10.16 -11.00
CA GLU A 191 -16.53 10.00 -12.46
C GLU A 191 -16.65 8.51 -12.89
N THR A 192 -16.32 7.60 -11.98
CA THR A 192 -16.39 6.15 -12.17
C THR A 192 -17.05 5.47 -10.97
N SER A 193 -18.21 5.98 -10.55
CA SER A 193 -18.91 5.57 -9.32
C SER A 193 -19.20 4.06 -9.25
N ASP A 194 -19.46 3.41 -10.40
CA ASP A 194 -19.67 1.97 -10.47
C ASP A 194 -18.44 1.14 -10.04
N PHE A 195 -17.27 1.78 -9.96
CA PHE A 195 -16.00 1.16 -9.58
C PHE A 195 -15.38 1.80 -8.32
N ALA A 196 -16.14 2.60 -7.60
CA ALA A 196 -15.80 3.12 -6.30
C ALA A 196 -16.38 2.23 -5.19
N ILE A 197 -15.71 2.18 -4.04
CA ILE A 197 -16.20 1.46 -2.87
C ILE A 197 -17.30 2.29 -2.23
N ASP A 198 -18.53 1.94 -2.49
CA ASP A 198 -19.79 2.40 -1.86
C ASP A 198 -19.76 3.85 -1.31
N GLY A 199 -19.61 4.82 -2.21
CA GLY A 199 -19.64 6.25 -1.89
C GLY A 199 -18.38 6.81 -1.24
N THR A 200 -17.31 6.04 -1.17
CA THR A 200 -16.00 6.50 -0.69
C THR A 200 -15.13 7.08 -1.80
N ALA A 201 -14.06 7.76 -1.44
CA ALA A 201 -13.02 8.18 -2.38
C ALA A 201 -12.06 7.05 -2.81
N PHE A 202 -12.37 5.80 -2.48
CA PHE A 202 -11.52 4.64 -2.72
C PHE A 202 -12.12 3.71 -3.77
N SER A 203 -11.27 3.14 -4.62
CA SER A 203 -11.64 2.07 -5.56
C SER A 203 -10.97 0.74 -5.19
N THR A 204 -9.70 0.80 -4.80
CA THR A 204 -8.89 -0.36 -4.44
C THR A 204 -8.18 -0.08 -3.13
N VAL A 205 -8.13 -1.09 -2.27
CA VAL A 205 -7.37 -1.03 -1.02
C VAL A 205 -6.35 -2.17 -1.01
N THR A 206 -5.10 -1.84 -0.72
CA THR A 206 -4.05 -2.83 -0.48
C THR A 206 -4.05 -3.20 0.99
N ILE A 207 -4.06 -4.50 1.26
CA ILE A 207 -3.97 -5.07 2.61
C ILE A 207 -2.70 -5.90 2.74
N ASN A 208 -1.93 -5.64 3.79
CA ASN A 208 -0.66 -6.30 4.06
C ASN A 208 -0.69 -6.95 5.43
N TYR A 209 0.07 -8.03 5.63
CA TYR A 209 0.17 -8.69 6.93
C TYR A 209 1.63 -8.83 7.35
N SER A 210 2.01 -8.14 8.43
CA SER A 210 3.36 -8.22 9.02
C SER A 210 4.48 -8.18 7.97
N TRP A 211 4.38 -7.25 7.03
CA TRP A 211 5.29 -7.17 5.89
C TRP A 211 6.02 -5.84 5.87
N ARG A 212 7.36 -5.92 5.91
CA ARG A 212 8.23 -4.77 5.69
C ARG A 212 8.35 -4.51 4.20
N THR A 213 7.92 -3.34 3.75
CA THR A 213 8.09 -2.91 2.37
C THR A 213 9.44 -2.21 2.17
N ALA A 214 10.04 -2.41 1.01
CA ALA A 214 11.18 -1.62 0.56
C ALA A 214 10.72 -0.25 0.08
N LEU A 215 11.68 0.66 -0.09
CA LEU A 215 11.40 1.98 -0.67
C LEU A 215 10.78 1.84 -2.06
N HIS A 216 9.66 2.48 -2.28
CA HIS A 216 8.94 2.48 -3.55
C HIS A 216 8.07 3.74 -3.70
N ARG A 217 7.59 3.95 -4.89
CA ARG A 217 6.52 4.90 -5.20
C ARG A 217 5.29 4.11 -5.63
N ASP A 218 4.13 4.46 -5.11
CA ASP A 218 2.87 3.89 -5.58
C ASP A 218 2.56 4.47 -6.97
N ALA A 219 2.61 3.59 -7.97
CA ALA A 219 2.34 3.97 -9.35
C ALA A 219 0.85 3.89 -9.63
N GLY A 220 0.28 4.99 -10.13
CA GLY A 220 -1.13 5.06 -10.52
C GLY A 220 -2.03 5.72 -9.47
N ASP A 221 -1.48 6.16 -8.34
CA ASP A 221 -2.22 6.98 -7.40
C ASP A 221 -2.58 8.33 -8.02
N PHE A 222 -3.66 8.91 -7.53
CA PHE A 222 -4.12 10.21 -8.00
C PHE A 222 -3.22 11.33 -7.46
N ASP A 223 -2.49 12.02 -8.34
CA ASP A 223 -1.47 13.01 -7.99
C ASP A 223 -1.93 14.17 -7.10
N LYS A 224 -3.24 14.48 -7.13
CA LYS A 224 -3.84 15.57 -6.35
C LYS A 224 -4.47 15.10 -5.04
N GLY A 225 -4.43 13.78 -4.78
CA GLY A 225 -4.96 13.15 -3.57
C GLY A 225 -3.88 12.88 -2.52
N PHE A 226 -4.26 12.08 -1.52
CA PHE A 226 -3.35 11.50 -0.54
C PHE A 226 -3.58 9.99 -0.41
N GLY A 227 -2.50 9.23 -0.31
CA GLY A 227 -2.56 7.85 0.16
C GLY A 227 -2.99 7.80 1.63
N ASN A 228 -3.87 6.87 1.96
CA ASN A 228 -4.34 6.65 3.32
C ASN A 228 -3.74 5.33 3.83
N LEU A 229 -2.87 5.41 4.83
CA LEU A 229 -2.25 4.25 5.45
C LEU A 229 -2.82 4.05 6.86
N ILE A 230 -3.39 2.89 7.11
CA ILE A 230 -3.96 2.52 8.40
C ILE A 230 -3.27 1.24 8.89
N VAL A 231 -2.84 1.24 10.14
CA VAL A 231 -2.32 0.05 10.80
C VAL A 231 -3.35 -0.47 11.80
N LEU A 232 -3.61 -1.77 11.70
CA LEU A 232 -4.52 -2.49 12.57
C LEU A 232 -3.70 -3.47 13.42
N LYS A 233 -3.94 -3.47 14.73
CA LYS A 233 -3.36 -4.46 15.64
C LYS A 233 -4.16 -5.77 15.53
N ASP A 234 -3.46 -6.87 15.39
CA ASP A 234 -4.05 -8.21 15.43
C ASP A 234 -3.80 -8.83 16.80
N ASP A 235 -4.76 -8.68 17.71
CA ASP A 235 -4.65 -9.17 19.10
C ASP A 235 -4.61 -10.71 19.22
N GLN A 236 -4.93 -11.45 18.15
CA GLN A 236 -4.75 -12.90 18.12
C GLN A 236 -3.31 -13.33 17.85
N ASN A 237 -2.45 -12.40 17.55
CA ASN A 237 -1.06 -12.62 17.27
C ASN A 237 -0.23 -11.93 18.36
N ASP A 238 0.06 -12.65 19.44
CA ASP A 238 0.83 -12.20 20.59
C ASP A 238 2.30 -11.85 20.29
N ASN A 239 2.69 -11.92 19.02
CA ASN A 239 4.03 -11.54 18.61
C ASN A 239 4.19 -10.04 18.70
N ASP A 240 4.87 -9.59 19.74
CA ASP A 240 5.35 -8.22 19.81
C ASP A 240 6.27 -7.95 18.60
N TYR A 241 5.92 -6.94 17.83
CA TYR A 241 6.72 -6.53 16.68
C TYR A 241 7.47 -5.24 16.97
N SER A 242 8.69 -5.12 16.49
CA SER A 242 9.50 -3.91 16.55
C SER A 242 9.40 -3.11 15.27
N GLY A 243 9.70 -1.81 15.32
CA GLY A 243 9.67 -0.93 14.16
C GLY A 243 8.25 -0.48 13.80
N CYS A 244 7.74 -0.91 12.65
CA CYS A 244 6.45 -0.47 12.10
C CYS A 244 6.41 1.05 11.85
N TYR A 245 7.47 1.55 11.24
CA TYR A 245 7.55 2.94 10.80
C TYR A 245 7.18 3.06 9.32
N THR A 246 6.38 4.08 9.01
CA THR A 246 6.27 4.54 7.62
C THR A 246 7.31 5.61 7.37
N GLY A 247 8.34 5.26 6.62
CA GLY A 247 9.50 6.11 6.39
C GLY A 247 9.38 6.96 5.14
N PHE A 248 9.84 8.20 5.25
CA PHE A 248 9.99 9.15 4.16
C PHE A 248 11.46 9.58 4.12
N PRO A 249 12.38 8.73 3.62
CA PRO A 249 13.81 8.97 3.70
C PRO A 249 14.22 10.24 2.97
N GLN A 250 13.51 10.65 1.92
CA GLN A 250 13.77 11.90 1.21
C GLN A 250 13.69 13.13 2.12
N TYR A 251 12.90 13.06 3.20
CA TYR A 251 12.73 14.14 4.19
C TYR A 251 13.36 13.81 5.53
N GLY A 252 14.04 12.67 5.66
CA GLY A 252 14.65 12.23 6.91
C GLY A 252 13.68 12.00 8.06
N ILE A 253 12.41 11.69 7.76
CA ILE A 253 11.36 11.46 8.76
C ILE A 253 10.75 10.07 8.64
N ALA A 254 10.29 9.55 9.78
CA ALA A 254 9.45 8.37 9.83
C ALA A 254 8.26 8.58 10.79
N ALA A 255 7.12 8.01 10.46
CA ALA A 255 5.96 7.99 11.32
C ALA A 255 5.86 6.64 12.03
N ASN A 256 5.85 6.65 13.36
CA ASN A 256 5.56 5.48 14.18
C ASN A 256 4.05 5.24 14.17
N ILE A 257 3.61 4.37 13.26
CA ILE A 257 2.20 4.04 13.08
C ILE A 257 1.73 2.87 13.97
N ARG A 258 2.55 2.45 14.90
CA ARG A 258 2.22 1.42 15.90
C ARG A 258 1.03 1.86 16.76
N GLN A 259 0.08 0.94 16.97
CA GLN A 259 -1.04 1.12 17.90
C GLN A 259 -0.61 0.83 19.35
#